data_9322c84ba7ecece6413158cbb6d16bf8
#
_entry.id   9322c84ba7ecece6413158cbb6d16bf8
#
_cell.length_a   1.000
_cell.length_b   1.000
_cell.length_c   1.000
_cell.angle_alpha   90.00
_cell.angle_beta   90.00
_cell.angle_gamma   90.00
#
_symmetry.space_group_name_H-M   'P 1'
#
loop_
_entity.id
_entity.type
_entity.pdbx_description
1 polymer ?
#
loop_
_entity_poly.entity_id
_entity_poly.type
_entity_poly.pdbx_seq_one_letter_code
_entity_poly.pdbx_strand_id
1 'polypeptide(L)'
;MMTKLFVTACLCISGIAVQAQKTKKFNDTAYLQPVEVQAIRAAEKSPFAKTDISKKDIEKNNLGQDLPFLLNQTPSVVVNSDAGNGVGYTGIRIRGTDASRINVTLNGIPYNDAESQGTFFVDLPDISSSTNSIQVQRGVGTSSNGAGSFGGTINLFTNEMNKHFHASTSNSYGSFNTWKNNIQFGSGIIGNHFTIDGRLSRISSDGYIDRAKSDLKSFYLSTAFVNEKNSVRFNIFSGKEKTYQAWNGVAEYLLASNRTNNPSGTEKAGEPYDNETDNYTQTHYQLFYNHKFNAFWKANVAGFLTRGKGYYEQYKADKKLGDYGLPNYFDGTNTITRTDLVRRLWLDNYFYGTVFSLQYQKKQTHYIFGGGYNAYDGKHYGEIKWAAVQPAV
;
A
#
# COMPACT_ATOMS: atom_id res chain seq x y z
N MET A 1 32.90 -22.59 -16.00
CA MET A 1 31.90 -22.70 -17.08
C MET A 1 30.72 -21.74 -16.92
N MET A 2 30.40 -21.24 -15.73
CA MET A 2 29.34 -20.28 -15.47
C MET A 2 29.61 -18.81 -15.87
N THR A 3 30.87 -18.40 -15.90
CA THR A 3 31.27 -17.01 -16.26
C THR A 3 31.10 -16.69 -17.75
N LYS A 4 31.16 -17.68 -18.63
CA LYS A 4 30.96 -17.46 -20.08
C LYS A 4 29.48 -17.30 -20.48
N LEU A 5 28.56 -17.83 -19.68
CA LEU A 5 27.12 -17.71 -19.93
C LEU A 5 26.57 -16.30 -19.61
N PHE A 6 27.16 -15.62 -18.62
CA PHE A 6 26.77 -14.26 -18.24
C PHE A 6 27.19 -13.20 -19.28
N VAL A 7 28.36 -13.37 -19.89
CA VAL A 7 28.86 -12.45 -20.91
C VAL A 7 28.06 -12.58 -22.21
N THR A 8 27.62 -13.79 -22.56
CA THR A 8 26.81 -14.03 -23.76
C THR A 8 25.39 -13.49 -23.60
N ALA A 9 24.79 -13.55 -22.40
CA ALA A 9 23.47 -12.97 -22.12
C ALA A 9 23.48 -11.42 -22.16
N CYS A 10 24.57 -10.77 -21.73
CA CYS A 10 24.71 -9.30 -21.86
C CYS A 10 24.93 -8.84 -23.30
N LEU A 11 25.57 -9.64 -24.15
CA LEU A 11 25.79 -9.30 -25.57
C LEU A 11 24.53 -9.49 -26.44
N CYS A 12 23.59 -10.34 -26.05
CA CYS A 12 22.31 -10.50 -26.77
C CYS A 12 21.32 -9.37 -26.50
N ILE A 13 21.48 -8.59 -25.44
CA ILE A 13 20.61 -7.44 -25.11
C ILE A 13 21.04 -6.18 -25.90
N SER A 14 22.27 -6.11 -26.36
CA SER A 14 22.80 -4.96 -27.13
C SER A 14 22.45 -4.98 -28.63
N GLY A 15 21.74 -6.01 -29.12
CA GLY A 15 21.35 -6.16 -30.52
C GLY A 15 19.95 -5.67 -30.89
N ILE A 16 19.17 -5.10 -29.97
CA ILE A 16 17.90 -4.46 -30.29
C ILE A 16 18.26 -3.05 -30.80
N ALA A 17 18.49 -2.93 -32.10
CA ALA A 17 18.59 -1.65 -32.76
C ALA A 17 17.31 -0.85 -32.46
N VAL A 18 17.43 0.19 -31.64
CA VAL A 18 16.37 1.19 -31.48
C VAL A 18 16.23 1.88 -32.83
N GLN A 19 15.31 1.40 -33.63
CA GLN A 19 14.84 2.18 -34.76
C GLN A 19 14.15 3.40 -34.16
N ALA A 20 14.78 4.54 -34.22
CA ALA A 20 14.18 5.82 -33.91
C ALA A 20 12.94 5.97 -34.76
N GLN A 21 11.77 5.71 -34.18
CA GLN A 21 10.51 5.94 -34.87
C GLN A 21 10.46 7.43 -35.22
N LYS A 22 10.34 7.76 -36.49
CA LYS A 22 10.04 9.12 -36.93
C LYS A 22 8.83 9.60 -36.12
N THR A 23 9.01 10.66 -35.38
CA THR A 23 7.95 11.33 -34.62
C THR A 23 6.84 11.71 -35.62
N LYS A 24 5.79 10.88 -35.74
CA LYS A 24 4.55 11.32 -36.34
C LYS A 24 4.07 12.51 -35.50
N LYS A 25 3.90 13.68 -36.11
CA LYS A 25 3.17 14.79 -35.51
C LYS A 25 1.84 14.23 -35.03
N PHE A 26 1.66 14.12 -33.73
CA PHE A 26 0.37 13.81 -33.13
C PHE A 26 -0.55 14.97 -33.48
N ASN A 27 -1.60 14.70 -34.24
CA ASN A 27 -2.72 15.62 -34.31
C ASN A 27 -3.23 15.79 -32.88
N ASP A 28 -3.49 17.02 -32.51
CA ASP A 28 -3.94 17.42 -31.17
C ASP A 28 -5.38 16.92 -30.93
N THR A 29 -5.56 15.61 -30.96
CA THR A 29 -6.82 14.96 -30.62
C THR A 29 -6.99 15.09 -29.12
N ALA A 30 -8.02 15.81 -28.69
CA ALA A 30 -8.39 15.92 -27.28
C ALA A 30 -8.84 14.56 -26.77
N TYR A 31 -7.89 13.74 -26.33
CA TYR A 31 -8.21 12.49 -25.64
C TYR A 31 -9.02 12.78 -24.38
N LEU A 32 -9.99 11.93 -24.12
CA LEU A 32 -10.67 11.95 -22.85
C LEU A 32 -9.61 11.70 -21.77
N GLN A 33 -9.20 12.74 -21.05
CA GLN A 33 -8.43 12.53 -19.84
C GLN A 33 -9.19 11.52 -19.00
N PRO A 34 -8.55 10.47 -18.43
CA PRO A 34 -9.25 9.56 -17.53
C PRO A 34 -9.98 10.45 -16.56
N VAL A 35 -11.30 10.32 -16.51
CA VAL A 35 -12.08 11.11 -15.57
C VAL A 35 -11.63 10.59 -14.21
N GLU A 36 -10.77 11.36 -13.59
CA GLU A 36 -10.51 11.21 -12.17
C GLU A 36 -11.89 11.08 -11.52
N VAL A 37 -12.06 10.22 -10.53
CA VAL A 37 -13.30 10.24 -9.72
C VAL A 37 -13.29 11.56 -8.96
N GLN A 38 -13.51 12.65 -9.70
CA GLN A 38 -13.46 14.04 -9.18
C GLN A 38 -14.50 14.26 -8.09
N ALA A 39 -15.48 13.33 -7.99
CA ALA A 39 -16.50 13.36 -6.97
C ALA A 39 -15.96 13.37 -5.53
N ILE A 40 -14.76 12.80 -5.31
CA ILE A 40 -14.19 12.71 -3.95
C ILE A 40 -13.14 13.78 -3.65
N ARG A 41 -12.65 14.49 -4.65
CA ARG A 41 -11.69 15.59 -4.45
C ARG A 41 -12.39 16.92 -4.25
N ALA A 42 -11.92 17.67 -3.27
CA ALA A 42 -12.35 19.05 -3.08
C ALA A 42 -11.84 19.92 -4.23
N ALA A 43 -12.74 20.65 -4.92
CA ALA A 43 -12.39 21.60 -5.95
C ALA A 43 -11.54 22.73 -5.38
N GLU A 44 -10.85 23.49 -6.26
CA GLU A 44 -9.97 24.59 -5.85
C GLU A 44 -10.67 25.61 -4.96
N LYS A 45 -11.90 25.95 -5.27
CA LYS A 45 -12.74 26.92 -4.54
C LYS A 45 -13.59 26.30 -3.42
N SER A 46 -13.35 25.04 -3.04
CA SER A 46 -14.09 24.40 -1.96
C SER A 46 -13.75 25.07 -0.61
N PRO A 47 -14.72 25.20 0.30
CA PRO A 47 -14.50 25.83 1.61
C PRO A 47 -13.75 24.95 2.60
N PHE A 48 -13.17 23.83 2.14
CA PHE A 48 -12.47 22.87 2.99
C PHE A 48 -10.97 23.16 3.01
N ALA A 49 -10.36 23.00 4.19
CA ALA A 49 -8.91 23.04 4.33
C ALA A 49 -8.27 21.83 3.65
N LYS A 50 -7.54 22.06 2.57
CA LYS A 50 -6.89 21.01 1.79
C LYS A 50 -5.44 21.34 1.47
N THR A 51 -4.68 20.31 1.14
CA THR A 51 -3.34 20.38 0.58
C THR A 51 -3.28 19.45 -0.62
N ASP A 52 -2.89 19.98 -1.78
CA ASP A 52 -2.65 19.22 -3.00
C ASP A 52 -1.14 19.06 -3.16
N ILE A 53 -0.67 17.81 -3.34
CA ILE A 53 0.74 17.46 -3.52
C ILE A 53 0.89 16.91 -4.93
N SER A 54 1.74 17.56 -5.72
CA SER A 54 1.97 17.20 -7.12
C SER A 54 2.92 16.02 -7.25
N LYS A 55 2.94 15.37 -8.43
CA LYS A 55 3.90 14.32 -8.79
C LYS A 55 5.34 14.75 -8.52
N LYS A 56 5.69 15.97 -8.92
CA LYS A 56 7.03 16.55 -8.72
C LYS A 56 7.41 16.63 -7.25
N ASP A 57 6.47 17.01 -6.39
CA ASP A 57 6.72 17.10 -4.95
C ASP A 57 6.85 15.71 -4.32
N ILE A 58 6.05 14.75 -4.79
CA ILE A 58 6.15 13.34 -4.39
C ILE A 58 7.54 12.79 -4.78
N GLU A 59 7.93 12.91 -6.03
CA GLU A 59 9.22 12.41 -6.55
C GLU A 59 10.42 12.97 -5.78
N LYS A 60 10.39 14.27 -5.44
CA LYS A 60 11.45 14.92 -4.69
C LYS A 60 11.66 14.34 -3.29
N ASN A 61 10.58 13.89 -2.64
CA ASN A 61 10.60 13.46 -1.24
C ASN A 61 10.50 11.94 -1.07
N ASN A 62 10.31 11.18 -2.15
CA ASN A 62 10.13 9.73 -2.10
C ASN A 62 11.47 8.99 -2.05
N LEU A 63 12.14 9.05 -0.91
CA LEU A 63 13.48 8.48 -0.70
C LEU A 63 13.47 7.04 -0.13
N GLY A 64 12.31 6.45 0.11
CA GLY A 64 12.16 5.07 0.59
C GLY A 64 11.35 4.93 1.87
N GLN A 65 10.96 6.05 2.48
CA GLN A 65 10.02 6.04 3.59
C GLN A 65 8.58 5.84 3.08
N ASP A 66 7.71 5.34 3.93
CA ASP A 66 6.31 5.10 3.61
C ASP A 66 5.53 6.40 3.38
N LEU A 67 4.36 6.27 2.75
CA LEU A 67 3.52 7.40 2.37
C LEU A 67 3.24 8.42 3.49
N PRO A 68 2.97 8.05 4.76
CA PRO A 68 2.78 9.01 5.85
C PRO A 68 3.93 10.02 5.97
N PHE A 69 5.18 9.59 5.76
CA PHE A 69 6.35 10.45 5.88
C PHE A 69 6.43 11.48 4.76
N LEU A 70 5.90 11.20 3.56
CA LEU A 70 5.76 12.20 2.49
C LEU A 70 4.76 13.30 2.87
N LEU A 71 3.81 13.01 3.76
CA LEU A 71 2.79 13.93 4.21
C LEU A 71 3.19 14.71 5.48
N ASN A 72 4.36 14.44 6.05
CA ASN A 72 4.82 15.00 7.32
C ASN A 72 4.88 16.55 7.34
N GLN A 73 5.08 17.19 6.18
CA GLN A 73 5.09 18.63 6.05
C GLN A 73 3.69 19.25 5.84
N THR A 74 2.66 18.41 5.76
CA THR A 74 1.27 18.89 5.65
C THR A 74 0.81 19.47 6.99
N PRO A 75 0.23 20.67 7.03
CA PRO A 75 -0.26 21.25 8.27
C PRO A 75 -1.21 20.32 9.04
N SER A 76 -1.04 20.20 10.35
CA SER A 76 -1.83 19.35 11.27
C SER A 76 -1.68 17.85 11.04
N VAL A 77 -0.68 17.42 10.30
CA VAL A 77 -0.29 16.01 10.15
C VAL A 77 0.82 15.68 11.14
N VAL A 78 0.70 14.55 11.81
CA VAL A 78 1.73 13.96 12.66
C VAL A 78 1.89 12.51 12.25
N VAL A 79 3.13 12.06 12.10
CA VAL A 79 3.45 10.70 11.67
C VAL A 79 4.24 9.96 12.75
N ASN A 80 4.15 8.64 12.77
CA ASN A 80 4.95 7.77 13.61
C ASN A 80 5.45 6.57 12.80
N SER A 81 6.45 5.88 13.35
CA SER A 81 7.03 4.66 12.77
C SER A 81 7.40 3.70 13.89
N ASP A 82 6.96 2.47 13.79
CA ASP A 82 7.25 1.43 14.77
C ASP A 82 8.74 1.05 14.72
N ALA A 83 9.32 0.95 13.53
CA ALA A 83 10.75 0.75 13.34
C ALA A 83 11.60 2.01 13.58
N GLY A 84 10.98 3.18 13.80
CA GLY A 84 11.63 4.44 14.14
C GLY A 84 12.25 5.21 12.97
N ASN A 85 12.23 4.70 11.75
CA ASN A 85 12.89 5.30 10.58
C ASN A 85 11.97 5.57 9.39
N GLY A 86 10.66 5.30 9.52
CA GLY A 86 9.66 5.55 8.48
C GLY A 86 9.52 4.44 7.44
N VAL A 87 10.07 3.26 7.68
CA VAL A 87 9.93 2.06 6.83
C VAL A 87 9.23 0.96 7.62
N GLY A 88 8.31 0.25 6.99
CA GLY A 88 7.51 -0.79 7.64
C GLY A 88 6.20 -0.24 8.19
N TYR A 89 5.86 -0.56 9.45
CA TYR A 89 4.65 -0.04 10.07
C TYR A 89 4.79 1.44 10.38
N THR A 90 3.95 2.24 9.74
CA THR A 90 3.90 3.69 9.89
C THR A 90 2.46 4.15 10.10
N GLY A 91 2.29 5.16 10.93
CA GLY A 91 0.99 5.74 11.23
C GLY A 91 0.90 7.22 10.90
N ILE A 92 -0.33 7.70 10.82
CA ILE A 92 -0.64 9.11 10.55
C ILE A 92 -1.78 9.57 11.44
N ARG A 93 -1.68 10.82 11.91
CA ARG A 93 -2.74 11.54 12.59
C ARG A 93 -2.99 12.86 11.88
N ILE A 94 -4.25 13.22 11.73
CA ILE A 94 -4.66 14.51 11.16
C ILE A 94 -5.52 15.24 12.20
N ARG A 95 -5.12 16.46 12.60
CA ARG A 95 -5.80 17.21 13.67
C ARG A 95 -5.94 16.42 14.99
N GLY A 96 -4.96 15.58 15.30
CA GLY A 96 -4.95 14.75 16.51
C GLY A 96 -5.81 13.48 16.44
N THR A 97 -6.60 13.28 15.38
CA THR A 97 -7.38 12.05 15.20
C THR A 97 -6.51 10.92 14.65
N ASP A 98 -6.80 9.70 15.06
CA ASP A 98 -6.10 8.49 14.60
C ASP A 98 -6.53 8.03 13.20
N ALA A 99 -5.84 7.02 12.66
CA ALA A 99 -6.05 6.51 11.32
C ALA A 99 -7.47 5.95 11.07
N SER A 100 -8.18 5.47 12.11
CA SER A 100 -9.54 4.94 11.97
C SER A 100 -10.57 6.03 11.66
N ARG A 101 -10.18 7.29 11.79
CA ARG A 101 -11.01 8.47 11.51
C ARG A 101 -10.51 9.27 10.30
N ILE A 102 -9.58 8.70 9.56
CA ILE A 102 -9.02 9.26 8.34
C ILE A 102 -9.38 8.33 7.19
N ASN A 103 -10.19 8.82 6.27
CA ASN A 103 -10.53 8.06 5.08
C ASN A 103 -9.37 8.11 4.07
N VAL A 104 -8.98 6.96 3.55
CA VAL A 104 -7.96 6.86 2.51
C VAL A 104 -8.59 6.23 1.27
N THR A 105 -8.40 6.87 0.12
CA THR A 105 -8.84 6.32 -1.15
C THR A 105 -7.68 6.21 -2.14
N LEU A 106 -7.71 5.17 -2.94
CA LEU A 106 -6.80 4.99 -4.07
C LEU A 106 -7.62 4.96 -5.36
N ASN A 107 -7.47 6.01 -6.18
CA ASN A 107 -8.29 6.24 -7.38
C ASN A 107 -9.81 6.31 -7.12
N GLY A 108 -10.20 6.77 -5.92
CA GLY A 108 -11.59 6.84 -5.51
C GLY A 108 -12.18 5.57 -4.91
N ILE A 109 -11.40 4.51 -4.84
CA ILE A 109 -11.76 3.25 -4.19
C ILE A 109 -11.34 3.32 -2.73
N PRO A 110 -12.21 2.96 -1.76
CA PRO A 110 -11.85 2.91 -0.34
C PRO A 110 -10.67 1.97 -0.10
N TYR A 111 -9.73 2.41 0.74
CA TYR A 111 -8.54 1.63 1.10
C TYR A 111 -8.49 1.24 2.58
N ASN A 112 -9.22 1.94 3.45
CA ASN A 112 -9.27 1.58 4.86
C ASN A 112 -9.67 0.12 5.05
N ASP A 113 -9.01 -0.54 5.98
CA ASP A 113 -9.36 -1.90 6.38
C ASP A 113 -10.79 -1.99 6.92
N ALA A 114 -11.54 -3.00 6.51
CA ALA A 114 -12.96 -3.11 6.79
C ALA A 114 -13.25 -3.47 8.27
N GLU A 115 -12.33 -4.10 8.96
CA GLU A 115 -12.49 -4.50 10.37
C GLU A 115 -12.00 -3.43 11.33
N SER A 116 -10.75 -2.98 11.16
CA SER A 116 -10.11 -2.01 12.07
C SER A 116 -10.44 -0.55 11.73
N GLN A 117 -10.94 -0.28 10.52
CA GLN A 117 -11.10 1.05 9.93
C GLN A 117 -9.78 1.82 9.77
N GLY A 118 -8.66 1.22 10.12
CA GLY A 118 -7.32 1.78 10.00
C GLY A 118 -6.79 1.70 8.57
N THR A 119 -5.56 2.16 8.40
CA THR A 119 -4.84 2.09 7.11
C THR A 119 -3.45 1.58 7.34
N PHE A 120 -3.09 0.49 6.67
CA PHE A 120 -1.78 -0.14 6.75
C PHE A 120 -0.98 0.20 5.49
N PHE A 121 -0.15 1.25 5.57
CA PHE A 121 0.64 1.72 4.42
C PHE A 121 1.77 0.76 4.07
N VAL A 122 2.20 -0.08 5.00
CA VAL A 122 3.17 -1.16 4.79
C VAL A 122 2.72 -2.15 3.71
N ASP A 123 1.41 -2.32 3.50
CA ASP A 123 0.81 -3.16 2.45
C ASP A 123 0.88 -2.54 1.05
N LEU A 124 1.27 -1.25 0.96
CA LEU A 124 1.45 -0.50 -0.28
C LEU A 124 2.90 0.00 -0.44
N PRO A 125 3.93 -0.87 -0.38
CA PRO A 125 5.31 -0.43 -0.45
C PRO A 125 5.57 0.39 -1.72
N ASP A 126 6.17 1.57 -1.54
CA ASP A 126 6.52 2.47 -2.64
C ASP A 126 5.35 2.85 -3.57
N ILE A 127 4.11 2.86 -3.07
CA ILE A 127 2.95 3.32 -3.87
C ILE A 127 3.15 4.75 -4.36
N SER A 128 3.89 5.54 -3.62
CA SER A 128 4.26 6.92 -3.94
C SER A 128 4.93 7.05 -5.30
N SER A 129 5.74 6.05 -5.70
CA SER A 129 6.37 6.03 -7.03
C SER A 129 5.37 5.83 -8.18
N SER A 130 4.17 5.29 -7.90
CA SER A 130 3.08 5.18 -8.88
C SER A 130 2.04 6.29 -8.73
N THR A 131 2.16 7.16 -7.73
CA THR A 131 1.18 8.20 -7.41
C THR A 131 1.48 9.48 -8.18
N ASN A 132 0.49 9.98 -8.90
CA ASN A 132 0.58 11.22 -9.69
C ASN A 132 0.20 12.46 -8.89
N SER A 133 -0.70 12.30 -7.92
CA SER A 133 -1.08 13.39 -7.01
C SER A 133 -1.72 12.85 -5.74
N ILE A 134 -1.59 13.62 -4.66
CA ILE A 134 -2.22 13.36 -3.38
C ILE A 134 -2.99 14.61 -2.97
N GLN A 135 -4.24 14.43 -2.53
CA GLN A 135 -4.98 15.50 -1.87
C GLN A 135 -5.28 15.09 -0.44
N VAL A 136 -4.86 15.92 0.51
CA VAL A 136 -5.18 15.76 1.93
C VAL A 136 -6.23 16.81 2.30
N GLN A 137 -7.44 16.36 2.62
CA GLN A 137 -8.51 17.19 3.17
C GLN A 137 -8.51 17.04 4.70
N ARG A 138 -8.58 18.15 5.43
CA ARG A 138 -8.47 18.16 6.88
C ARG A 138 -9.81 18.50 7.51
N GLY A 139 -10.36 17.56 8.27
CA GLY A 139 -11.70 17.59 8.83
C GLY A 139 -12.69 16.83 7.93
N VAL A 140 -13.98 17.09 8.08
CA VAL A 140 -15.07 16.33 7.43
C VAL A 140 -14.97 16.30 5.89
N GLY A 141 -14.51 17.37 5.27
CA GLY A 141 -14.34 17.44 3.82
C GLY A 141 -15.63 17.34 3.02
N THR A 142 -15.57 16.72 1.84
CA THR A 142 -16.73 16.52 0.97
C THR A 142 -17.57 15.33 1.43
N SER A 143 -18.88 15.36 1.19
CA SER A 143 -19.81 14.26 1.54
C SER A 143 -19.48 12.94 0.83
N SER A 144 -18.76 12.99 -0.27
CA SER A 144 -18.29 11.82 -1.04
C SER A 144 -17.14 11.05 -0.39
N ASN A 145 -16.54 11.57 0.70
CA ASN A 145 -15.41 10.94 1.36
C ASN A 145 -15.78 9.73 2.24
N GLY A 146 -17.05 9.45 2.42
CA GLY A 146 -17.53 8.32 3.22
C GLY A 146 -17.68 8.60 4.72
N ALA A 147 -18.18 7.62 5.46
CA ALA A 147 -18.62 7.77 6.84
C ALA A 147 -17.48 7.95 7.87
N GLY A 148 -16.30 7.42 7.60
CA GLY A 148 -15.15 7.45 8.53
C GLY A 148 -14.31 8.73 8.48
N SER A 149 -14.62 9.68 7.61
CA SER A 149 -13.70 10.78 7.24
C SER A 149 -13.81 12.05 8.07
N PHE A 150 -14.17 11.97 9.33
CA PHE A 150 -14.36 13.21 10.10
C PHE A 150 -13.01 13.87 10.53
N GLY A 151 -11.96 13.11 10.68
CA GLY A 151 -10.61 13.61 10.98
C GLY A 151 -9.92 14.19 9.75
N GLY A 152 -10.07 13.51 8.65
CA GLY A 152 -9.49 13.90 7.36
C GLY A 152 -9.72 12.87 6.26
N THR A 153 -9.29 13.22 5.06
CA THR A 153 -9.28 12.31 3.91
C THR A 153 -7.98 12.45 3.14
N ILE A 154 -7.40 11.32 2.74
CA ILE A 154 -6.22 11.22 1.88
C ILE A 154 -6.64 10.56 0.58
N ASN A 155 -6.62 11.31 -0.52
CA ASN A 155 -6.98 10.81 -1.84
C ASN A 155 -5.72 10.65 -2.69
N LEU A 156 -5.35 9.40 -2.96
CA LEU A 156 -4.23 9.02 -3.83
C LEU A 156 -4.74 8.81 -5.25
N PHE A 157 -4.00 9.32 -6.24
CA PHE A 157 -4.34 9.16 -7.63
C PHE A 157 -3.15 8.65 -8.44
N THR A 158 -3.34 7.53 -9.15
CA THR A 158 -2.31 6.85 -9.95
C THR A 158 -2.67 6.72 -11.43
N ASN A 159 -3.86 7.18 -11.85
CA ASN A 159 -4.44 6.89 -13.16
C ASN A 159 -4.11 7.94 -14.23
N GLU A 160 -3.00 8.67 -14.10
CA GLU A 160 -2.55 9.58 -15.17
C GLU A 160 -2.16 8.82 -16.42
N MET A 161 -2.37 9.43 -17.57
CA MET A 161 -2.02 8.89 -18.86
C MET A 161 -0.77 9.59 -19.40
N ASN A 162 0.34 8.85 -19.46
CA ASN A 162 1.56 9.35 -20.08
C ASN A 162 1.45 9.25 -21.62
N LYS A 163 1.68 10.37 -22.32
CA LYS A 163 1.61 10.41 -23.79
C LYS A 163 2.85 9.80 -24.47
N HIS A 164 3.99 9.82 -23.77
CA HIS A 164 5.28 9.41 -24.32
C HIS A 164 5.83 8.19 -23.62
N PHE A 165 6.58 7.38 -24.38
CA PHE A 165 7.39 6.32 -23.77
C PHE A 165 8.30 6.89 -22.70
N HIS A 166 8.41 6.20 -21.60
CA HIS A 166 9.33 6.51 -20.51
C HIS A 166 9.84 5.25 -19.84
N ALA A 167 11.06 5.32 -19.35
CA ALA A 167 11.64 4.33 -18.48
C ALA A 167 12.56 5.06 -17.49
N SER A 168 12.50 4.66 -16.23
CA SER A 168 13.32 5.25 -15.18
C SER A 168 13.69 4.23 -14.12
N THR A 169 14.82 4.48 -13.46
CA THR A 169 15.21 3.78 -12.25
C THR A 169 15.50 4.81 -11.16
N SER A 170 15.07 4.51 -9.95
CA SER A 170 15.32 5.34 -8.77
C SER A 170 15.86 4.47 -7.66
N ASN A 171 17.03 4.79 -7.18
CA ASN A 171 17.69 4.07 -6.11
C ASN A 171 18.11 5.05 -5.02
N SER A 172 17.89 4.69 -3.77
CA SER A 172 18.35 5.46 -2.62
C SER A 172 18.95 4.57 -1.55
N TYR A 173 19.87 5.15 -0.79
CA TYR A 173 20.48 4.54 0.37
C TYR A 173 20.48 5.55 1.53
N GLY A 174 20.13 5.09 2.73
CA GLY A 174 19.98 5.94 3.90
C GLY A 174 20.37 5.25 5.21
N SER A 175 20.13 5.94 6.31
CA SER A 175 20.40 5.43 7.66
C SER A 175 19.72 4.10 7.92
N PHE A 176 20.25 3.33 8.85
CA PHE A 176 19.76 2.00 9.23
C PHE A 176 19.74 1.01 8.07
N ASN A 177 20.77 1.10 7.20
CA ASN A 177 20.92 0.25 6.02
C ASN A 177 19.64 0.25 5.15
N THR A 178 19.00 1.41 5.03
CA THR A 178 17.78 1.54 4.24
C THR A 178 18.11 1.63 2.77
N TRP A 179 17.63 0.68 1.99
CA TRP A 179 17.74 0.63 0.54
C TRP A 179 16.38 0.73 -0.11
N LYS A 180 16.28 1.55 -1.14
CA LYS A 180 15.16 1.54 -2.08
C LYS A 180 15.70 1.30 -3.48
N ASN A 181 15.07 0.38 -4.20
CA ASN A 181 15.35 0.10 -5.61
C ASN A 181 14.01 0.08 -6.36
N ASN A 182 13.90 0.89 -7.40
CA ASN A 182 12.68 1.06 -8.16
C ASN A 182 13.01 1.13 -9.65
N ILE A 183 12.19 0.44 -10.46
CA ILE A 183 12.22 0.50 -11.92
C ILE A 183 10.79 0.79 -12.38
N GLN A 184 10.65 1.76 -13.27
CA GLN A 184 9.38 2.13 -13.88
C GLN A 184 9.50 2.14 -15.40
N PHE A 185 8.42 1.81 -16.08
CA PHE A 185 8.31 1.93 -17.53
C PHE A 185 6.89 2.30 -17.92
N GLY A 186 6.76 2.97 -19.05
CA GLY A 186 5.48 3.24 -19.67
C GLY A 186 5.61 3.33 -21.17
N SER A 187 4.64 2.74 -21.89
CA SER A 187 4.64 2.68 -23.34
C SER A 187 4.38 4.02 -24.02
N GLY A 188 3.82 4.98 -23.28
CA GLY A 188 3.11 6.09 -23.91
C GLY A 188 1.85 5.60 -24.61
N ILE A 189 1.29 6.43 -25.50
CA ILE A 189 0.07 6.08 -26.24
C ILE A 189 0.42 5.26 -27.47
N ILE A 190 -0.03 4.01 -27.51
CA ILE A 190 0.12 3.07 -28.63
C ILE A 190 -1.14 3.13 -29.49
N GLY A 191 -0.99 3.28 -30.81
CA GLY A 191 -2.10 3.27 -31.76
C GLY A 191 -3.19 4.32 -31.48
N ASN A 192 -2.83 5.42 -30.83
CA ASN A 192 -3.71 6.50 -30.38
C ASN A 192 -4.74 6.12 -29.30
N HIS A 193 -4.68 4.92 -28.72
CA HIS A 193 -5.73 4.43 -27.83
C HIS A 193 -5.22 3.72 -26.57
N PHE A 194 -4.09 3.03 -26.62
CA PHE A 194 -3.65 2.12 -25.56
C PHE A 194 -2.46 2.67 -24.80
N THR A 195 -2.42 2.44 -23.50
CA THR A 195 -1.22 2.65 -22.66
C THR A 195 -0.98 1.45 -21.77
N ILE A 196 0.30 1.21 -21.48
CA ILE A 196 0.75 0.21 -20.51
C ILE A 196 1.82 0.89 -19.66
N ASP A 197 1.62 0.91 -18.34
CA ASP A 197 2.58 1.45 -17.37
C ASP A 197 2.87 0.41 -16.31
N GLY A 198 4.12 0.28 -15.89
CA GLY A 198 4.54 -0.69 -14.90
C GLY A 198 5.62 -0.19 -13.96
N ARG A 199 5.68 -0.79 -12.76
CA ARG A 199 6.70 -0.54 -11.74
C ARG A 199 7.01 -1.82 -10.98
N LEU A 200 8.30 -1.99 -10.66
CA LEU A 200 8.80 -2.95 -9.68
C LEU A 200 9.58 -2.19 -8.61
N SER A 201 9.39 -2.55 -7.35
CA SER A 201 10.08 -1.89 -6.25
C SER A 201 10.44 -2.86 -5.13
N ARG A 202 11.57 -2.59 -4.48
CA ARG A 202 11.98 -3.21 -3.22
C ARG A 202 12.51 -2.15 -2.28
N ILE A 203 12.06 -2.19 -1.03
CA ILE A 203 12.59 -1.40 0.08
C ILE A 203 13.01 -2.37 1.17
N SER A 204 14.20 -2.17 1.72
CA SER A 204 14.68 -2.92 2.88
C SER A 204 15.34 -1.99 3.87
N SER A 205 15.25 -2.30 5.17
CA SER A 205 15.85 -1.53 6.23
C SER A 205 16.09 -2.40 7.46
N ASP A 206 17.11 -2.06 8.25
CA ASP A 206 17.33 -2.69 9.56
C ASP A 206 16.48 -2.04 10.67
N GLY A 207 15.96 -0.81 10.43
CA GLY A 207 15.20 -0.02 11.42
C GLY A 207 16.12 0.63 12.48
N TYR A 208 15.58 1.63 13.19
CA TYR A 208 16.24 2.25 14.34
C TYR A 208 16.05 1.42 15.61
N ILE A 209 14.87 0.82 15.77
CA ILE A 209 14.51 -0.02 16.92
C ILE A 209 15.20 -1.39 16.77
N ASP A 210 15.61 -1.99 17.90
CA ASP A 210 16.26 -3.30 17.92
C ASP A 210 15.41 -4.35 17.19
N ARG A 211 16.05 -5.13 16.28
CA ARG A 211 15.39 -6.18 15.49
C ARG A 211 14.22 -5.71 14.62
N ALA A 212 14.13 -4.44 14.24
CA ALA A 212 13.02 -3.88 13.47
C ALA A 212 13.23 -3.97 11.94
N LYS A 213 13.79 -5.07 11.44
CA LYS A 213 14.08 -5.27 10.02
C LYS A 213 12.79 -5.34 9.19
N SER A 214 12.86 -4.71 8.00
CA SER A 214 11.79 -4.75 6.99
C SER A 214 12.36 -5.17 5.63
N ASP A 215 11.65 -6.04 4.89
CA ASP A 215 11.87 -6.36 3.48
C ASP A 215 10.53 -6.28 2.75
N LEU A 216 10.35 -5.20 2.01
CA LEU A 216 9.11 -4.81 1.35
C LEU A 216 9.28 -4.91 -0.15
N LYS A 217 8.36 -5.57 -0.85
CA LYS A 217 8.38 -5.74 -2.31
C LYS A 217 7.04 -5.34 -2.87
N SER A 218 7.06 -4.69 -4.03
CA SER A 218 5.81 -4.37 -4.71
C SER A 218 5.96 -4.33 -6.22
N PHE A 219 4.83 -4.53 -6.89
CA PHE A 219 4.69 -4.23 -8.30
C PHE A 219 3.41 -3.41 -8.55
N TYR A 220 3.39 -2.72 -9.66
CA TYR A 220 2.23 -2.00 -10.19
C TYR A 220 2.19 -2.19 -11.70
N LEU A 221 1.03 -2.54 -12.24
CA LEU A 221 0.77 -2.61 -13.67
C LEU A 221 -0.57 -1.94 -13.97
N SER A 222 -0.58 -1.03 -14.91
CA SER A 222 -1.77 -0.33 -15.40
C SER A 222 -1.86 -0.45 -16.89
N THR A 223 -3.03 -0.81 -17.41
CA THR A 223 -3.34 -0.79 -18.83
C THR A 223 -4.57 0.05 -19.07
N ALA A 224 -4.59 0.85 -20.12
CA ALA A 224 -5.76 1.65 -20.44
C ALA A 224 -6.03 1.68 -21.94
N PHE A 225 -7.33 1.71 -22.25
CA PHE A 225 -7.85 2.08 -23.57
C PHE A 225 -8.60 3.41 -23.43
N VAL A 226 -8.40 4.31 -24.40
CA VAL A 226 -9.07 5.61 -24.39
C VAL A 226 -9.44 6.03 -25.80
N ASN A 227 -10.63 6.63 -25.94
CA ASN A 227 -11.04 7.35 -27.12
C ASN A 227 -11.78 8.64 -26.72
N GLU A 228 -12.44 9.32 -27.64
CA GLU A 228 -13.11 10.60 -27.39
C GLU A 228 -14.24 10.53 -26.35
N LYS A 229 -14.90 9.37 -26.21
CA LYS A 229 -16.08 9.19 -25.36
C LYS A 229 -15.89 8.20 -24.23
N ASN A 230 -14.94 7.27 -24.37
CA ASN A 230 -14.77 6.16 -23.44
C ASN A 230 -13.34 6.06 -22.94
N SER A 231 -13.18 5.69 -21.68
CA SER A 231 -11.92 5.16 -21.18
C SER A 231 -12.19 3.92 -20.34
N VAL A 232 -11.38 2.88 -20.57
CA VAL A 232 -11.31 1.68 -19.76
C VAL A 232 -9.91 1.58 -19.20
N ARG A 233 -9.76 1.37 -17.91
CA ARG A 233 -8.46 1.16 -17.28
C ARG A 233 -8.53 -0.03 -16.33
N PHE A 234 -7.51 -0.87 -16.42
CA PHE A 234 -7.30 -1.96 -15.48
C PHE A 234 -5.97 -1.75 -14.76
N ASN A 235 -6.02 -1.75 -13.44
CA ASN A 235 -4.84 -1.73 -12.58
C ASN A 235 -4.77 -3.03 -11.81
N ILE A 236 -3.56 -3.59 -11.71
CA ILE A 236 -3.21 -4.62 -10.75
C ILE A 236 -1.93 -4.20 -10.04
N PHE A 237 -1.93 -4.25 -8.74
CA PHE A 237 -0.74 -3.97 -7.93
C PHE A 237 -0.75 -4.79 -6.66
N SER A 238 0.43 -5.08 -6.15
CA SER A 238 0.59 -5.89 -4.96
C SER A 238 1.75 -5.40 -4.12
N GLY A 239 1.55 -5.44 -2.80
CA GLY A 239 2.56 -5.31 -1.80
C GLY A 239 2.77 -6.62 -1.06
N LYS A 240 4.03 -6.93 -0.76
CA LYS A 240 4.42 -8.03 0.10
C LYS A 240 5.39 -7.48 1.14
N GLU A 241 5.04 -7.67 2.38
CA GLU A 241 5.87 -7.33 3.52
C GLU A 241 6.45 -8.56 4.22
N LYS A 242 7.63 -8.38 4.79
CA LYS A 242 8.15 -9.13 5.91
C LYS A 242 8.79 -8.12 6.85
N THR A 243 8.16 -7.90 8.01
CA THR A 243 8.62 -6.95 9.03
C THR A 243 8.80 -7.66 10.35
N TYR A 244 9.87 -7.38 11.07
CA TYR A 244 9.99 -7.80 12.46
C TYR A 244 9.07 -6.94 13.33
N GLN A 245 8.39 -7.54 14.31
CA GLN A 245 7.42 -6.85 15.15
C GLN A 245 8.14 -5.83 16.05
N ALA A 246 7.83 -4.54 15.89
CA ALA A 246 8.34 -3.44 16.70
C ALA A 246 7.22 -2.52 17.23
N TRP A 247 5.98 -2.98 17.19
CA TRP A 247 4.77 -2.20 17.47
C TRP A 247 4.45 -1.96 18.95
N ASN A 248 5.26 -2.55 19.88
CA ASN A 248 5.02 -2.40 21.30
C ASN A 248 5.47 -1.05 21.87
N GLY A 249 6.27 -0.28 21.10
CA GLY A 249 6.88 0.95 21.59
C GLY A 249 7.99 0.72 22.61
N VAL A 250 8.59 1.82 23.07
CA VAL A 250 9.61 1.83 24.12
C VAL A 250 8.99 2.34 25.41
N ALA A 251 9.15 1.62 26.49
CA ALA A 251 8.64 2.04 27.81
C ALA A 251 9.32 3.34 28.28
N GLU A 252 8.55 4.25 28.90
CA GLU A 252 9.02 5.58 29.30
C GLU A 252 10.31 5.54 30.13
N TYR A 253 10.43 4.62 31.09
CA TYR A 253 11.61 4.49 31.95
C TYR A 253 12.88 4.07 31.16
N LEU A 254 12.74 3.54 29.94
CA LEU A 254 13.87 3.17 29.08
C LEU A 254 14.31 4.31 28.14
N LEU A 255 13.52 5.37 28.00
CA LEU A 255 13.83 6.43 27.02
C LEU A 255 15.17 7.13 27.28
N ALA A 256 15.65 7.18 28.52
CA ALA A 256 16.94 7.76 28.87
C ALA A 256 18.12 6.79 28.65
N SER A 257 17.90 5.47 28.80
CA SER A 257 18.97 4.47 28.86
C SER A 257 19.00 3.54 27.64
N ASN A 258 17.85 3.20 27.06
CA ASN A 258 17.75 2.27 25.94
C ASN A 258 16.55 2.62 25.02
N ARG A 259 16.73 3.61 24.16
CA ARG A 259 15.68 4.10 23.22
C ARG A 259 15.37 3.14 22.09
N THR A 260 16.22 2.16 21.85
CA THR A 260 16.03 1.17 20.77
C THR A 260 15.37 -0.10 21.23
N ASN A 261 15.06 -0.21 22.56
CA ASN A 261 14.51 -1.43 23.14
C ASN A 261 13.26 -1.93 22.41
N ASN A 262 13.29 -3.21 22.04
CA ASN A 262 12.15 -3.92 21.50
C ASN A 262 11.86 -5.17 22.34
N PRO A 263 10.69 -5.25 23.00
CA PRO A 263 10.33 -6.42 23.80
C PRO A 263 9.90 -7.63 22.96
N SER A 264 9.63 -7.45 21.65
CA SER A 264 9.23 -8.57 20.77
C SER A 264 10.34 -9.61 20.69
N GLY A 265 9.97 -10.89 20.77
CA GLY A 265 10.87 -12.03 20.72
C GLY A 265 11.51 -12.36 22.08
N THR A 266 11.44 -11.50 23.07
CA THR A 266 12.11 -11.69 24.37
C THR A 266 11.40 -12.67 25.32
N GLU A 267 10.21 -13.18 24.96
CA GLU A 267 9.59 -14.29 25.70
C GLU A 267 10.46 -15.56 25.60
N LYS A 268 11.26 -15.70 24.55
CA LYS A 268 12.24 -16.80 24.43
C LYS A 268 13.41 -16.53 25.37
N ALA A 269 13.71 -17.51 26.22
CA ALA A 269 14.84 -17.42 27.13
C ALA A 269 16.17 -17.38 26.37
N GLY A 270 17.14 -16.60 26.85
CA GLY A 270 18.43 -16.37 26.21
C GLY A 270 18.32 -15.38 25.05
N GLU A 271 18.71 -15.79 23.86
CA GLU A 271 18.61 -14.92 22.68
C GLU A 271 17.16 -14.74 22.23
N PRO A 272 16.74 -13.50 21.91
CA PRO A 272 15.41 -13.23 21.40
C PRO A 272 15.06 -14.06 20.18
N TYR A 273 13.80 -14.42 20.02
CA TYR A 273 13.31 -15.15 18.84
C TYR A 273 13.51 -14.30 17.58
N ASP A 274 14.26 -14.82 16.62
CA ASP A 274 14.75 -14.08 15.45
C ASP A 274 13.71 -13.93 14.33
N ASN A 275 12.61 -14.69 14.37
CA ASN A 275 11.55 -14.67 13.36
C ASN A 275 10.19 -14.22 13.92
N GLU A 276 10.17 -13.35 14.93
CA GLU A 276 8.93 -12.72 15.40
C GLU A 276 8.50 -11.65 14.39
N THR A 277 7.99 -12.11 13.25
CA THR A 277 7.76 -11.29 12.07
C THR A 277 6.30 -11.28 11.65
N ASP A 278 5.89 -10.18 11.03
CA ASP A 278 4.69 -10.10 10.23
C ASP A 278 5.02 -10.35 8.76
N ASN A 279 4.17 -11.13 8.11
CA ASN A 279 4.32 -11.53 6.71
C ASN A 279 2.95 -11.42 6.05
N TYR A 280 2.74 -10.39 5.27
CA TYR A 280 1.46 -10.18 4.61
C TYR A 280 1.66 -9.84 3.14
N THR A 281 0.69 -10.26 2.34
CA THR A 281 0.64 -9.91 0.92
C THR A 281 -0.74 -9.39 0.61
N GLN A 282 -0.82 -8.18 0.04
CA GLN A 282 -2.06 -7.58 -0.38
C GLN A 282 -2.01 -7.27 -1.87
N THR A 283 -2.98 -7.80 -2.63
CA THR A 283 -3.09 -7.59 -4.08
C THR A 283 -4.41 -6.91 -4.39
N HIS A 284 -4.34 -5.88 -5.21
CA HIS A 284 -5.47 -5.06 -5.62
C HIS A 284 -5.71 -5.20 -7.12
N TYR A 285 -6.96 -5.36 -7.48
CA TYR A 285 -7.49 -5.34 -8.84
C TYR A 285 -8.51 -4.22 -8.95
N GLN A 286 -8.33 -3.32 -9.90
CA GLN A 286 -9.23 -2.18 -10.10
C GLN A 286 -9.56 -2.07 -11.58
N LEU A 287 -10.85 -2.05 -11.93
CA LEU A 287 -11.35 -1.85 -13.28
C LEU A 287 -12.21 -0.59 -13.33
N PHE A 288 -11.80 0.37 -14.13
CA PHE A 288 -12.49 1.64 -14.30
C PHE A 288 -13.10 1.72 -15.69
N TYR A 289 -14.34 2.18 -15.77
CA TYR A 289 -14.99 2.58 -17.01
C TYR A 289 -15.55 3.99 -16.88
N ASN A 290 -15.16 4.86 -17.80
CA ASN A 290 -15.66 6.22 -17.89
C ASN A 290 -16.32 6.43 -19.23
N HIS A 291 -17.49 7.08 -19.25
CA HIS A 291 -18.23 7.41 -20.44
C HIS A 291 -18.67 8.87 -20.47
N LYS A 292 -18.42 9.54 -21.58
CA LYS A 292 -18.90 10.89 -21.87
C LYS A 292 -20.10 10.81 -22.82
N PHE A 293 -21.29 10.96 -22.30
CA PHE A 293 -22.53 10.96 -23.11
C PHE A 293 -22.57 12.15 -24.07
N ASN A 294 -22.22 13.34 -23.55
CA ASN A 294 -22.19 14.59 -24.31
C ASN A 294 -21.31 15.64 -23.59
N ALA A 295 -21.39 16.91 -23.99
CA ALA A 295 -20.61 17.98 -23.39
C ALA A 295 -20.92 18.24 -21.89
N PHE A 296 -22.06 17.78 -21.39
CA PHE A 296 -22.56 18.07 -20.06
C PHE A 296 -22.59 16.87 -19.11
N TRP A 297 -22.79 15.67 -19.65
CA TRP A 297 -22.98 14.46 -18.86
C TRP A 297 -21.81 13.47 -19.01
N LYS A 298 -21.33 13.00 -17.87
CA LYS A 298 -20.31 11.96 -17.76
C LYS A 298 -20.73 10.93 -16.72
N ALA A 299 -20.43 9.66 -16.96
CA ALA A 299 -20.56 8.59 -15.99
C ALA A 299 -19.23 7.91 -15.75
N ASN A 300 -19.07 7.40 -14.54
CA ASN A 300 -17.92 6.65 -14.11
C ASN A 300 -18.38 5.46 -13.26
N VAL A 301 -17.78 4.32 -13.50
CA VAL A 301 -18.00 3.10 -12.69
C VAL A 301 -16.63 2.45 -12.46
N ALA A 302 -16.37 2.02 -11.24
CA ALA A 302 -15.20 1.23 -10.92
C ALA A 302 -15.60 -0.01 -10.13
N GLY A 303 -15.12 -1.17 -10.56
CA GLY A 303 -15.15 -2.40 -9.78
C GLY A 303 -13.79 -2.67 -9.16
N PHE A 304 -13.76 -3.26 -7.98
CA PHE A 304 -12.51 -3.56 -7.28
C PHE A 304 -12.56 -4.86 -6.50
N LEU A 305 -11.37 -5.46 -6.35
CA LEU A 305 -11.11 -6.60 -5.48
C LEU A 305 -9.75 -6.40 -4.83
N THR A 306 -9.71 -6.49 -3.51
CA THR A 306 -8.49 -6.58 -2.71
C THR A 306 -8.41 -7.96 -2.11
N ARG A 307 -7.29 -8.64 -2.30
CA ARG A 307 -6.98 -9.95 -1.75
C ARG A 307 -5.83 -9.81 -0.77
N GLY A 308 -6.09 -10.06 0.50
CA GLY A 308 -5.10 -10.07 1.56
C GLY A 308 -4.87 -11.48 2.10
N LYS A 309 -3.61 -11.86 2.34
CA LYS A 309 -3.27 -13.10 3.04
C LYS A 309 -1.92 -12.99 3.69
N GLY A 310 -1.87 -13.34 4.97
CA GLY A 310 -0.64 -13.35 5.72
C GLY A 310 -0.81 -13.81 7.15
N TYR A 311 0.26 -13.71 7.90
CA TYR A 311 0.32 -14.10 9.30
C TYR A 311 1.39 -13.30 10.03
N TYR A 312 1.21 -13.14 11.31
CA TYR A 312 2.32 -12.82 12.20
C TYR A 312 2.71 -14.02 13.05
N GLU A 313 4.04 -14.23 13.21
CA GLU A 313 4.63 -15.35 13.92
C GLU A 313 5.18 -14.87 15.27
N GLN A 314 4.95 -15.65 16.31
CA GLN A 314 5.38 -15.32 17.67
C GLN A 314 5.87 -16.56 18.40
N TYR A 315 6.98 -16.42 19.13
CA TYR A 315 7.35 -17.35 20.18
C TYR A 315 6.55 -17.03 21.45
N LYS A 316 6.04 -18.06 22.10
CA LYS A 316 5.27 -17.96 23.34
C LYS A 316 5.78 -18.93 24.36
N ALA A 317 6.32 -18.43 25.47
CA ALA A 317 6.85 -19.25 26.56
C ALA A 317 5.73 -19.69 27.51
N ASP A 318 5.87 -20.89 28.00
CA ASP A 318 5.07 -21.45 29.12
C ASP A 318 3.55 -21.29 28.92
N LYS A 319 3.02 -21.69 27.76
CA LYS A 319 1.58 -21.63 27.48
C LYS A 319 0.87 -22.93 27.83
N LYS A 320 -0.37 -22.83 28.34
CA LYS A 320 -1.21 -24.00 28.59
C LYS A 320 -1.55 -24.67 27.28
N LEU A 321 -1.37 -25.98 27.19
CA LEU A 321 -1.72 -26.78 26.01
C LEU A 321 -3.20 -26.65 25.65
N GLY A 322 -4.08 -26.65 26.65
CA GLY A 322 -5.53 -26.51 26.44
C GLY A 322 -5.97 -25.20 25.81
N ASP A 323 -5.25 -24.07 26.01
CA ASP A 323 -5.56 -22.77 25.38
C ASP A 323 -5.36 -22.82 23.86
N TYR A 324 -4.64 -23.81 23.36
CA TYR A 324 -4.35 -24.06 21.95
C TYR A 324 -5.03 -25.31 21.39
N GLY A 325 -6.00 -25.89 22.15
CA GLY A 325 -6.71 -27.10 21.72
C GLY A 325 -5.85 -28.36 21.73
N LEU A 326 -4.69 -28.33 22.42
CA LEU A 326 -3.79 -29.47 22.53
C LEU A 326 -4.12 -30.28 23.81
N PRO A 327 -4.07 -31.63 23.75
CA PRO A 327 -4.21 -32.47 24.94
C PRO A 327 -2.97 -32.31 25.84
N ASN A 328 -3.15 -32.57 27.15
CA ASN A 328 -2.01 -32.70 28.04
C ASN A 328 -1.11 -33.85 27.59
N TYR A 329 0.19 -33.69 27.77
CA TYR A 329 1.20 -34.69 27.42
C TYR A 329 1.66 -35.44 28.66
N PHE A 330 1.73 -36.78 28.59
CA PHE A 330 2.29 -37.61 29.63
C PHE A 330 3.67 -38.13 29.19
N ASP A 331 4.72 -37.77 29.92
CA ASP A 331 6.11 -38.11 29.59
C ASP A 331 6.55 -39.49 30.14
N GLY A 332 5.63 -40.27 30.72
CA GLY A 332 5.89 -41.53 31.40
C GLY A 332 5.97 -41.39 32.93
N THR A 333 6.08 -40.17 33.45
CA THR A 333 6.19 -39.88 34.89
C THR A 333 5.22 -38.75 35.29
N ASN A 334 5.18 -37.66 34.54
CA ASN A 334 4.42 -36.46 34.84
C ASN A 334 3.42 -36.11 33.74
N THR A 335 2.34 -35.44 34.17
CA THR A 335 1.42 -34.85 33.18
C THR A 335 1.90 -33.40 32.93
N ILE A 336 2.38 -33.16 31.72
CA ILE A 336 2.80 -31.85 31.23
C ILE A 336 1.57 -31.12 30.66
N THR A 337 1.26 -29.97 31.23
CA THR A 337 0.09 -29.15 30.88
C THR A 337 0.47 -27.84 30.18
N ARG A 338 1.77 -27.53 30.11
CA ARG A 338 2.30 -26.27 29.55
C ARG A 338 3.51 -26.56 28.68
N THR A 339 3.72 -25.69 27.69
CA THR A 339 4.84 -25.80 26.75
C THR A 339 5.22 -24.44 26.18
N ASP A 340 6.46 -24.34 25.75
CA ASP A 340 6.86 -23.29 24.83
C ASP A 340 6.40 -23.65 23.42
N LEU A 341 5.97 -22.65 22.66
CA LEU A 341 5.50 -22.86 21.30
C LEU A 341 5.78 -21.67 20.37
N VAL A 342 5.81 -21.94 19.07
CA VAL A 342 5.76 -20.92 18.01
C VAL A 342 4.40 -21.01 17.33
N ARG A 343 3.69 -19.90 17.32
CA ARG A 343 2.38 -19.78 16.68
C ARG A 343 2.41 -18.82 15.50
N ARG A 344 1.50 -19.03 14.55
CA ARG A 344 1.12 -18.05 13.55
C ARG A 344 -0.34 -17.69 13.73
N LEU A 345 -0.65 -16.41 13.69
CA LEU A 345 -2.01 -15.92 13.63
C LEU A 345 -2.24 -15.36 12.22
N TRP A 346 -3.16 -15.99 11.51
CA TRP A 346 -3.44 -15.74 10.10
C TRP A 346 -4.60 -14.79 9.92
N LEU A 347 -4.46 -13.93 8.90
CA LEU A 347 -5.54 -13.22 8.26
C LEU A 347 -5.59 -13.65 6.78
N ASP A 348 -6.79 -14.04 6.33
CA ASP A 348 -7.06 -14.47 4.95
C ASP A 348 -8.36 -13.81 4.50
N ASN A 349 -8.26 -12.72 3.72
CA ASN A 349 -9.39 -11.83 3.48
C ASN A 349 -9.56 -11.40 2.03
N TYR A 350 -10.81 -11.08 1.69
CA TYR A 350 -11.26 -10.45 0.46
C TYR A 350 -12.06 -9.20 0.79
N PHE A 351 -11.77 -8.11 0.10
CA PHE A 351 -12.57 -6.89 0.12
C PHE A 351 -12.88 -6.49 -1.32
N TYR A 352 -14.14 -6.41 -1.68
CA TYR A 352 -14.54 -6.17 -3.05
C TYR A 352 -15.80 -5.31 -3.14
N GLY A 353 -15.99 -4.71 -4.32
CA GLY A 353 -17.15 -3.87 -4.50
C GLY A 353 -17.15 -3.06 -5.77
N THR A 354 -18.00 -2.06 -5.79
CA THR A 354 -18.12 -1.10 -6.87
C THR A 354 -18.37 0.30 -6.34
N VAL A 355 -17.84 1.30 -7.05
CA VAL A 355 -18.18 2.71 -6.86
C VAL A 355 -18.59 3.31 -8.19
N PHE A 356 -19.55 4.24 -8.18
CA PHE A 356 -20.03 4.87 -9.40
C PHE A 356 -20.38 6.34 -9.17
N SER A 357 -20.33 7.12 -10.23
CA SER A 357 -20.87 8.48 -10.24
C SER A 357 -21.43 8.87 -11.60
N LEU A 358 -22.48 9.68 -11.59
CA LEU A 358 -23.04 10.41 -12.73
C LEU A 358 -22.84 11.90 -12.47
N GLN A 359 -22.19 12.58 -13.38
CA GLN A 359 -21.81 13.98 -13.25
C GLN A 359 -22.48 14.80 -14.35
N TYR A 360 -23.11 15.91 -13.96
CA TYR A 360 -23.61 16.92 -14.86
C TYR A 360 -22.87 18.23 -14.61
N GLN A 361 -22.37 18.84 -15.69
CA GLN A 361 -21.69 20.15 -15.62
C GLN A 361 -22.14 21.02 -16.78
N LYS A 362 -22.73 22.17 -16.46
CA LYS A 362 -23.09 23.20 -17.44
C LYS A 362 -22.84 24.58 -16.85
N LYS A 363 -21.94 25.36 -17.46
CA LYS A 363 -21.49 26.68 -16.93
C LYS A 363 -20.99 26.54 -15.49
N GLN A 364 -21.66 27.24 -14.55
CA GLN A 364 -21.33 27.21 -13.11
C GLN A 364 -22.10 26.12 -12.33
N THR A 365 -23.03 25.41 -12.99
CA THR A 365 -23.85 24.38 -12.34
C THR A 365 -23.14 23.04 -12.44
N HIS A 366 -22.94 22.39 -11.30
CA HIS A 366 -22.31 21.07 -11.21
C HIS A 366 -23.13 20.21 -10.26
N TYR A 367 -23.64 19.09 -10.76
CA TYR A 367 -24.30 18.06 -9.98
C TYR A 367 -23.54 16.76 -10.05
N ILE A 368 -23.36 16.09 -8.91
CA ILE A 368 -22.79 14.76 -8.81
C ILE A 368 -23.80 13.89 -8.07
N PHE A 369 -24.19 12.79 -8.71
CA PHE A 369 -24.89 11.70 -8.09
C PHE A 369 -23.98 10.48 -8.10
N GLY A 370 -23.77 9.84 -6.95
CA GLY A 370 -22.87 8.69 -6.86
C GLY A 370 -23.13 7.85 -5.63
N GLY A 371 -22.47 6.72 -5.61
CA GLY A 371 -22.57 5.77 -4.50
C GLY A 371 -21.58 4.65 -4.66
N GLY A 372 -21.63 3.69 -3.73
CA GLY A 372 -20.81 2.49 -3.76
C GLY A 372 -21.45 1.38 -2.95
N TYR A 373 -21.01 0.18 -3.28
CA TYR A 373 -21.31 -1.03 -2.53
C TYR A 373 -19.99 -1.78 -2.32
N ASN A 374 -19.77 -2.29 -1.13
CA ASN A 374 -18.65 -3.17 -0.86
C ASN A 374 -19.05 -4.28 0.12
N ALA A 375 -18.25 -5.36 0.08
CA ALA A 375 -18.39 -6.49 0.97
C ALA A 375 -16.98 -6.95 1.39
N TYR A 376 -16.89 -7.47 2.59
CA TYR A 376 -15.68 -8.03 3.18
C TYR A 376 -15.94 -9.46 3.63
N ASP A 377 -14.98 -10.34 3.36
CA ASP A 377 -14.93 -11.72 3.86
C ASP A 377 -13.54 -11.98 4.43
N GLY A 378 -13.44 -12.11 5.74
CA GLY A 378 -12.18 -12.28 6.49
C GLY A 378 -12.21 -13.50 7.36
N LYS A 379 -11.12 -14.27 7.32
CA LYS A 379 -10.89 -15.43 8.18
C LYS A 379 -9.68 -15.20 9.04
N HIS A 380 -9.86 -15.36 10.36
CA HIS A 380 -8.80 -15.35 11.35
C HIS A 380 -8.64 -16.74 11.94
N TYR A 381 -7.43 -17.26 11.93
CA TYR A 381 -7.15 -18.56 12.53
C TYR A 381 -5.71 -18.65 13.04
N GLY A 382 -5.49 -19.53 14.02
CA GLY A 382 -4.19 -19.82 14.59
C GLY A 382 -3.59 -21.10 14.02
N GLU A 383 -2.28 -21.15 13.92
CA GLU A 383 -1.49 -22.32 13.56
C GLU A 383 -0.33 -22.47 14.54
N ILE A 384 -0.14 -23.65 15.13
CA ILE A 384 1.06 -23.95 15.89
C ILE A 384 2.10 -24.51 14.94
N LYS A 385 3.24 -23.84 14.85
CA LYS A 385 4.35 -24.26 13.99
C LYS A 385 5.31 -25.21 14.69
N TRP A 386 5.47 -25.03 15.98
CA TRP A 386 6.36 -25.79 16.81
C TRP A 386 5.90 -25.73 18.27
N ALA A 387 6.14 -26.79 19.01
CA ALA A 387 6.01 -26.84 20.47
C ALA A 387 7.15 -27.66 21.05
N ALA A 388 7.66 -27.26 22.23
CA ALA A 388 8.75 -27.95 22.90
C ALA A 388 8.31 -29.36 23.38
N VAL A 389 7.06 -29.49 23.72
CA VAL A 389 6.41 -30.78 24.02
C VAL A 389 5.32 -31.00 22.99
N GLN A 390 5.44 -32.07 22.21
CA GLN A 390 4.43 -32.45 21.22
C GLN A 390 3.73 -33.71 21.73
N PRO A 391 2.41 -33.66 22.00
CA PRO A 391 1.64 -34.89 22.16
C PRO A 391 1.77 -35.74 20.89
N ALA A 392 1.98 -37.04 21.03
CA ALA A 392 1.89 -37.92 19.89
C ALA A 392 0.47 -37.81 19.31
N VAL A 393 0.38 -37.41 18.04
CA VAL A 393 -0.87 -37.36 17.27
C VAL A 393 -1.14 -38.75 16.70
#